data_c545dc30d2c8d22f612dd6a95ea4165c
#
_entry.id   c545dc30d2c8d22f612dd6a95ea4165c
#
_cell.length_a   1.000
_cell.length_b   1.000
_cell.length_c   1.000
_cell.angle_alpha   90.00
_cell.angle_beta   90.00
_cell.angle_gamma   90.00
#
_symmetry.space_group_name_H-M   'P 1'
#
loop_
_entity.id
_entity.type
_entity.pdbx_description
1 polymer ?
#
loop_
_entity_poly.entity_id
_entity_poly.type
_entity_poly.pdbx_seq_one_letter_code
_entity_poly.pdbx_strand_id
1 'polypeptide(L)'
;MAMDLMAELAEIGALKRGHFLVASGRHSDVYLEKFDLLRDPRATERICGRFADAFADLDVDVIAGPTTGGILLAFETARQMGLAAAYAERASEGSDERVFKRGTT
;
A
#
# COMPACT_ATOMS: atom_id res chain seq x y z
N MET A 1 0.62 -21.76 8.88
CA MET A 1 1.78 -21.19 8.17
C MET A 1 1.32 -20.09 7.24
N ALA A 2 1.97 -18.95 7.27
CA ALA A 2 1.59 -17.84 6.43
C ALA A 2 1.92 -18.09 4.97
N MET A 3 1.03 -17.72 4.08
CA MET A 3 1.25 -17.78 2.65
C MET A 3 2.32 -16.77 2.25
N ASP A 4 3.15 -17.11 1.26
CA ASP A 4 4.08 -16.17 0.67
C ASP A 4 3.33 -14.96 0.09
N LEU A 5 3.89 -13.76 0.22
CA LEU A 5 3.24 -12.53 -0.24
C LEU A 5 2.85 -12.59 -1.73
N MET A 6 3.76 -13.05 -2.57
CA MET A 6 3.48 -13.14 -4.01
C MET A 6 2.33 -14.11 -4.29
N ALA A 7 2.32 -15.24 -3.58
CA ALA A 7 1.25 -16.22 -3.72
C ALA A 7 -0.09 -15.64 -3.24
N GLU A 8 -0.08 -14.89 -2.15
CA GLU A 8 -1.29 -14.25 -1.64
C GLU A 8 -1.83 -13.20 -2.60
N LEU A 9 -0.96 -12.38 -3.16
CA LEU A 9 -1.36 -11.37 -4.15
C LEU A 9 -1.93 -12.02 -5.40
N ALA A 10 -1.37 -13.16 -5.82
CA ALA A 10 -1.88 -13.91 -6.97
C ALA A 10 -3.26 -14.49 -6.67
N GLU A 11 -3.46 -15.03 -5.47
CA GLU A 11 -4.74 -15.58 -5.04
C GLU A 11 -5.84 -14.52 -5.00
N ILE A 12 -5.50 -13.31 -4.55
CA ILE A 12 -6.41 -12.17 -4.51
C ILE A 12 -6.77 -11.70 -5.93
N GLY A 13 -5.90 -11.98 -6.90
CA GLY A 13 -6.07 -11.53 -8.27
C GLY A 13 -5.38 -10.21 -8.59
N ALA A 14 -4.59 -9.69 -7.65
CA ALA A 14 -3.88 -8.43 -7.84
C ALA A 14 -2.60 -8.61 -8.64
N LEU A 15 -1.98 -9.78 -8.58
CA LEU A 15 -0.75 -10.05 -9.32
C LEU A 15 -1.10 -10.67 -10.66
N LYS A 16 -0.76 -9.97 -11.73
CA LYS A 16 -1.02 -10.39 -13.09
C LYS A 16 0.28 -10.85 -13.74
N ARG A 17 0.21 -11.91 -14.53
CA ARG A 17 1.34 -12.39 -15.30
C ARG A 17 1.05 -12.21 -16.79
N GLY A 18 2.07 -11.87 -17.56
CA GLY A 18 1.93 -11.60 -18.97
C GLY A 18 3.06 -10.72 -19.46
N HIS A 19 2.76 -9.90 -20.47
CA HIS A 19 3.74 -8.97 -20.99
C HIS A 19 3.15 -7.55 -20.81
N PHE A 20 3.77 -6.75 -19.96
CA PHE A 20 3.26 -5.44 -19.57
C PHE A 20 4.28 -4.34 -19.84
N LEU A 21 3.79 -3.22 -20.33
CA LEU A 21 4.58 -2.00 -20.41
C LEU A 21 4.29 -1.17 -19.17
N VAL A 22 5.32 -0.98 -18.35
CA VAL A 22 5.16 -0.26 -17.08
C VAL A 22 5.51 1.23 -17.25
N ALA A 23 5.20 2.02 -16.22
CA ALA A 23 5.32 3.48 -16.26
C ALA A 23 6.74 3.97 -16.60
N SER A 24 7.77 3.20 -16.28
CA SER A 24 9.15 3.55 -16.60
C SER A 24 9.50 3.38 -18.08
N GLY A 25 8.57 2.85 -18.88
CA GLY A 25 8.81 2.51 -20.28
C GLY A 25 9.42 1.13 -20.49
N ARG A 26 9.69 0.42 -19.42
CA ARG A 26 10.24 -0.94 -19.47
C ARG A 26 9.13 -1.96 -19.57
N HIS A 27 9.48 -3.15 -20.06
CA HIS A 27 8.56 -4.28 -20.09
C HIS A 27 8.75 -5.15 -18.86
N SER A 28 7.65 -5.71 -18.36
CA SER A 28 7.67 -6.62 -17.21
C SER A 28 6.79 -7.81 -17.51
N ASP A 29 7.15 -8.97 -16.98
CA ASP A 29 6.33 -10.19 -17.09
C ASP A 29 5.31 -10.29 -15.95
N VAL A 30 5.34 -9.37 -15.00
CA VAL A 30 4.36 -9.27 -13.92
C VAL A 30 3.87 -7.85 -13.78
N TYR A 31 2.62 -7.72 -13.33
CA TYR A 31 2.00 -6.42 -13.07
C TYR A 31 1.16 -6.55 -11.82
N LEU A 32 1.32 -5.61 -10.90
CA LEU A 32 0.52 -5.56 -9.68
C LEU A 32 -0.59 -4.53 -9.89
N GLU A 33 -1.84 -5.03 -9.99
CA GLU A 33 -3.00 -4.16 -10.07
C GLU A 33 -3.50 -3.89 -8.66
N LYS A 34 -3.04 -2.79 -8.10
CA LYS A 34 -3.30 -2.48 -6.70
C LYS A 34 -4.79 -2.30 -6.39
N PHE A 35 -5.59 -1.86 -7.35
CA PHE A 35 -7.02 -1.66 -7.08
C PHE A 35 -7.80 -2.96 -6.99
N ASP A 36 -7.28 -4.06 -7.55
CA ASP A 36 -7.88 -5.38 -7.31
C ASP A 36 -7.70 -5.81 -5.87
N LEU A 37 -6.67 -5.29 -5.20
CA LEU A 37 -6.47 -5.49 -3.77
C LEU A 37 -7.28 -4.48 -2.95
N LEU A 38 -7.14 -3.19 -3.28
CA LEU A 38 -7.62 -2.11 -2.40
C LEU A 38 -9.14 -1.99 -2.38
N ARG A 39 -9.82 -2.42 -3.43
CA ARG A 39 -11.29 -2.39 -3.44
C ARG A 39 -11.91 -3.50 -2.60
N ASP A 40 -11.12 -4.48 -2.17
CA ASP A 40 -11.58 -5.58 -1.34
C ASP A 40 -11.06 -5.37 0.08
N PRO A 41 -11.94 -4.94 1.02
CA PRO A 41 -11.48 -4.64 2.38
C PRO A 41 -10.87 -5.85 3.09
N ARG A 42 -11.36 -7.06 2.85
CA ARG A 42 -10.82 -8.25 3.52
C ARG A 42 -9.44 -8.60 2.99
N ALA A 43 -9.24 -8.48 1.68
CA ALA A 43 -7.92 -8.69 1.09
C ALA A 43 -6.94 -7.62 1.58
N THR A 44 -7.40 -6.36 1.63
CA THR A 44 -6.58 -5.26 2.14
C THR A 44 -6.21 -5.50 3.59
N GLU A 45 -7.15 -5.97 4.40
CA GLU A 45 -6.87 -6.30 5.81
C GLU A 45 -5.74 -7.33 5.93
N ARG A 46 -5.80 -8.39 5.12
CA ARG A 46 -4.77 -9.43 5.16
C ARG A 46 -3.39 -8.91 4.78
N ILE A 47 -3.33 -8.12 3.71
CA ILE A 47 -2.04 -7.57 3.26
C ILE A 47 -1.50 -6.56 4.27
N CYS A 48 -2.36 -5.71 4.81
CA CYS A 48 -1.93 -4.74 5.83
C CYS A 48 -1.51 -5.41 7.12
N GLY A 49 -2.02 -6.60 7.41
CA GLY A 49 -1.56 -7.41 8.53
C GLY A 49 -0.08 -7.74 8.42
N ARG A 50 0.43 -7.91 7.21
CA ARG A 50 1.87 -8.14 6.98
C ARG A 50 2.70 -6.91 7.36
N PHE A 51 2.19 -5.70 7.05
CA PHE A 51 2.85 -4.46 7.48
C PHE A 51 2.81 -4.35 9.00
N ALA A 52 1.65 -4.60 9.60
CA ALA A 52 1.49 -4.51 11.04
C ALA A 52 2.45 -5.46 11.76
N ASP A 53 2.57 -6.69 11.27
CA ASP A 53 3.49 -7.68 11.82
C ASP A 53 4.94 -7.23 11.67
N ALA A 54 5.28 -6.68 10.50
CA ALA A 54 6.65 -6.22 10.23
C ALA A 54 7.03 -5.05 11.12
N PHE A 55 6.06 -4.19 11.47
CA PHE A 55 6.31 -2.99 12.28
C PHE A 55 6.09 -3.21 13.77
N ALA A 56 5.64 -4.40 14.18
CA ALA A 56 5.20 -4.66 15.56
C ALA A 56 6.27 -4.37 16.61
N ASP A 57 7.53 -4.62 16.28
CA ASP A 57 8.64 -4.42 17.20
C ASP A 57 9.27 -3.03 17.09
N LEU A 58 8.73 -2.18 16.24
CA LEU A 58 9.24 -0.83 16.06
C LEU A 58 8.44 0.16 16.89
N ASP A 59 9.12 1.20 17.35
CA ASP A 59 8.48 2.27 18.12
C ASP A 59 7.89 3.28 17.13
N VAL A 60 6.68 3.00 16.69
CA VAL A 60 5.99 3.75 15.63
C VAL A 60 4.80 4.49 16.22
N ASP A 61 4.68 5.78 15.93
CA ASP A 61 3.58 6.60 16.40
C ASP A 61 2.52 6.84 15.33
N VAL A 62 2.92 6.84 14.06
CA VAL A 62 2.04 7.17 12.94
C VAL A 62 2.37 6.28 11.76
N ILE A 63 1.36 5.82 11.05
CA ILE A 63 1.53 5.12 9.79
C ILE A 63 1.16 6.09 8.68
N ALA A 64 2.04 6.26 7.71
CA ALA A 64 1.82 7.20 6.62
C ALA A 64 1.94 6.52 5.27
N GLY A 65 1.14 6.99 4.31
CA GLY A 65 1.20 6.50 2.94
C GLY A 65 0.96 7.62 1.94
N PRO A 66 1.45 7.47 0.72
CA PRO A 66 1.25 8.48 -0.31
C PRO A 66 -0.13 8.34 -0.97
N THR A 67 -0.64 9.47 -1.49
CA THR A 67 -1.85 9.42 -2.32
C THR A 67 -1.62 8.54 -3.54
N THR A 68 -2.58 7.78 -4.01
CA THR A 68 -3.91 7.68 -3.41
C THR A 68 -4.09 6.31 -2.76
N GLY A 69 -3.57 5.27 -3.35
CA GLY A 69 -3.70 3.90 -2.84
C GLY A 69 -3.01 3.70 -1.50
N GLY A 70 -1.89 4.40 -1.29
CA GLY A 70 -1.17 4.33 -0.02
C GLY A 70 -1.96 4.83 1.17
N ILE A 71 -2.97 5.70 0.94
CA ILE A 71 -3.86 6.15 2.01
C ILE A 71 -4.61 4.96 2.60
N LEU A 72 -5.16 4.11 1.74
CA LEU A 72 -5.94 2.95 2.19
C LEU A 72 -5.06 1.95 2.92
N LEU A 73 -3.86 1.70 2.42
CA LEU A 73 -2.92 0.79 3.07
C LEU A 73 -2.48 1.33 4.43
N ALA A 74 -2.15 2.62 4.51
CA ALA A 74 -1.72 3.23 5.76
C ALA A 74 -2.86 3.25 6.77
N PHE A 75 -4.06 3.60 6.33
CA PHE A 75 -5.22 3.67 7.21
C PHE A 75 -5.53 2.32 7.85
N GLU A 76 -5.57 1.27 7.04
CA GLU A 76 -5.87 -0.06 7.55
C GLU A 76 -4.74 -0.61 8.43
N THR A 77 -3.48 -0.37 8.06
CA THR A 77 -2.35 -0.79 8.88
C THR A 77 -2.38 -0.09 10.23
N ALA A 78 -2.65 1.23 10.24
CA ALA A 78 -2.76 2.00 11.47
C ALA A 78 -3.90 1.48 12.34
N ARG A 79 -5.03 1.14 11.72
CA ARG A 79 -6.17 0.57 12.45
C ARG A 79 -5.75 -0.70 13.21
N GLN A 80 -5.04 -1.59 12.53
CA GLN A 80 -4.60 -2.84 13.15
C GLN A 80 -3.60 -2.62 14.28
N MET A 81 -2.76 -1.60 14.14
CA MET A 81 -1.74 -1.29 15.15
C MET A 81 -2.24 -0.36 16.25
N GLY A 82 -3.45 0.18 16.10
CA GLY A 82 -3.98 1.12 17.09
C GLY A 82 -3.31 2.49 17.05
N LEU A 83 -2.86 2.91 15.87
CA LEU A 83 -2.10 4.15 15.68
C LEU A 83 -2.87 5.13 14.79
N ALA A 84 -2.38 6.37 14.76
CA ALA A 84 -2.90 7.37 13.85
C ALA A 84 -2.36 7.12 12.43
N ALA A 85 -3.12 7.58 11.45
CA ALA A 85 -2.71 7.51 10.05
C ALA A 85 -2.55 8.92 9.47
N ALA A 86 -1.62 9.06 8.54
CA ALA A 86 -1.41 10.29 7.81
C ALA A 86 -1.17 9.96 6.35
N TYR A 87 -1.22 10.96 5.49
CA TYR A 87 -0.90 10.71 4.09
C TYR A 87 -0.13 11.89 3.48
N ALA A 88 0.75 11.54 2.55
CA ALA A 88 1.52 12.51 1.79
C ALA A 88 0.85 12.70 0.43
N GLU A 89 0.74 13.94 0.00
CA GLU A 89 0.13 14.26 -1.29
C GLU A 89 1.12 15.09 -2.12
N ARG A 90 0.82 15.26 -3.39
CA ARG A 90 1.69 16.04 -4.26
C ARG A 90 1.78 17.47 -3.75
N ALA A 91 3.00 18.02 -3.76
CA ALA A 91 3.24 19.40 -3.34
C ALA A 91 2.48 20.37 -4.23
N SER A 92 2.43 20.05 -5.53
CA SER A 92 1.68 20.82 -6.51
C SER A 92 1.33 19.90 -7.68
N GLU A 93 0.40 20.33 -8.52
CA GLU A 93 0.00 19.56 -9.70
C GLU A 93 1.21 19.33 -10.59
N GLY A 94 1.39 18.07 -11.01
CA GLY A 94 2.52 17.67 -11.86
C GLY A 94 3.82 17.48 -11.14
N SER A 95 3.89 17.73 -9.82
CA SER A 95 5.10 17.53 -9.04
C SER A 95 5.25 16.08 -8.59
N ASP A 96 6.47 15.58 -8.55
CA ASP A 96 6.78 14.27 -7.96
C ASP A 96 7.06 14.38 -6.46
N GLU A 97 7.22 15.61 -5.95
CA GLU A 97 7.44 15.84 -4.55
C GLU A 97 6.18 15.55 -3.74
N ARG A 98 6.35 14.87 -2.61
CA ARG A 98 5.25 14.54 -1.70
C ARG A 98 5.43 15.29 -0.39
N VAL A 99 4.36 15.86 0.11
CA VAL A 99 4.39 16.63 1.35
C VAL A 99 3.19 16.27 2.20
N PHE A 100 3.31 16.50 3.51
CA PHE A 100 2.21 16.31 4.45
C PHE A 100 1.53 17.67 4.65
N LYS A 101 0.31 17.79 4.11
CA LYS A 101 -0.45 19.04 4.18
C LYS A 101 -1.52 19.02 5.26
N ARG A 102 -1.97 17.83 5.64
CA ARG A 102 -3.12 17.68 6.53
C ARG A 102 -2.83 16.68 7.62
N GLY A 103 -3.37 16.96 8.81
CA GLY A 103 -3.32 16.02 9.93
C GLY A 103 -1.96 15.87 10.58
N THR A 104 -1.00 16.73 10.23
CA THR A 104 0.37 16.63 10.74
C THR A 104 0.82 17.99 11.23
N THR A 105 0.24 18.44 12.28
CA THR A 105 0.65 19.73 12.88
C THR A 105 1.74 19.50 13.92
#